data_c95f53ed7ee95b3e70b7545ed02a0108
#
_entry.id   c95f53ed7ee95b3e70b7545ed02a0108
#
_cell.length_a   1.000
_cell.length_b   1.000
_cell.length_c   1.000
_cell.angle_alpha   90.00
_cell.angle_beta   90.00
_cell.angle_gamma   90.00
#
_symmetry.space_group_name_H-M   'P 1'
#
loop_
_entity.id
_entity.type
_entity.pdbx_description
1 polymer ?
#
loop_
_entity_poly.entity_id
_entity_poly.type
_entity_poly.pdbx_seq_one_letter_code
_entity_poly.pdbx_strand_id
1 'polypeptide(L)'
;SAICTAPIHKKALKDGANFAFPGHTEYLAHLAGVDRVVMMLACDALRVVPVTIHIAISEVPKALTPALLTDTIRIARAGLMRDFGLDEPRLAVAGLNPHAGEGGAMGTEERKIITPTLDALRAEGFAIAGPLPADTMFHPAARARYDAAIAMYHDQALIPIKTLAFAGGVNATLRLPFVRTSPDHSPAYHISGTGVAHPSSLLSPLTIARDMAHRQAGWWPDSTAGPRHPRPAPPP
;
A
#
# COMPACT_ATOMS: atom_id res chain seq x y z
N SER A 1 5.19 16.77 10.39
CA SER A 1 5.11 15.89 11.59
C SER A 1 4.78 14.47 11.18
N ALA A 2 5.26 13.48 11.95
CA ALA A 2 5.04 12.06 11.70
C ALA A 2 4.63 11.34 12.99
N ILE A 3 3.79 10.31 12.85
CA ILE A 3 3.39 9.41 13.92
C ILE A 3 3.75 7.98 13.50
N CYS A 4 4.51 7.27 14.34
CA CYS A 4 4.71 5.84 14.22
C CYS A 4 3.96 5.15 15.37
N THR A 5 2.98 4.30 15.04
CA THR A 5 2.15 3.64 16.06
C THR A 5 2.58 2.19 16.24
N ALA A 6 2.67 1.74 17.50
CA ALA A 6 2.79 0.33 17.80
C ALA A 6 1.46 -0.42 17.55
N PRO A 7 1.47 -1.76 17.43
CA PRO A 7 0.26 -2.55 17.33
C PRO A 7 -0.62 -2.40 18.59
N ILE A 8 -1.94 -2.45 18.40
CA ILE A 8 -2.93 -2.39 19.48
C ILE A 8 -3.72 -3.69 19.60
N HIS A 9 -4.19 -3.96 20.81
CA HIS A 9 -5.15 -5.04 21.05
C HIS A 9 -6.57 -4.49 20.92
N LYS A 10 -7.17 -4.61 19.75
CA LYS A 10 -8.48 -4.04 19.41
C LYS A 10 -9.58 -4.43 20.39
N LYS A 11 -9.62 -5.72 20.81
CA LYS A 11 -10.61 -6.20 21.77
C LYS A 11 -10.48 -5.52 23.12
N ALA A 12 -9.28 -5.39 23.66
CA ALA A 12 -9.06 -4.71 24.93
C ALA A 12 -9.46 -3.25 24.90
N LEU A 13 -9.20 -2.54 23.80
CA LEU A 13 -9.64 -1.16 23.63
C LEU A 13 -11.15 -1.04 23.50
N LYS A 14 -11.79 -1.96 22.78
CA LYS A 14 -13.24 -1.99 22.66
C LYS A 14 -13.92 -2.24 24.01
N ASP A 15 -13.43 -3.25 24.76
CA ASP A 15 -14.03 -3.68 26.03
C ASP A 15 -13.71 -2.71 27.17
N GLY A 16 -12.49 -2.14 27.22
CA GLY A 16 -12.00 -1.34 28.34
C GLY A 16 -12.09 0.18 28.15
N ALA A 17 -12.15 0.68 26.90
CA ALA A 17 -12.14 2.10 26.59
C ALA A 17 -13.28 2.53 25.67
N ASN A 18 -14.27 1.67 25.41
CA ASN A 18 -15.40 1.94 24.53
C ASN A 18 -14.96 2.45 23.13
N PHE A 19 -13.86 1.90 22.63
CA PHE A 19 -13.25 2.33 21.36
C PHE A 19 -14.12 1.89 20.19
N ALA A 20 -14.75 2.86 19.52
CA ALA A 20 -15.77 2.61 18.51
C ALA A 20 -15.22 2.31 17.11
N PHE A 21 -13.88 2.38 16.91
CA PHE A 21 -13.27 2.25 15.59
C PHE A 21 -12.70 0.84 15.35
N PRO A 22 -12.66 0.36 14.09
CA PRO A 22 -12.05 -0.92 13.74
C PRO A 22 -10.55 -1.00 14.04
N GLY A 23 -9.86 0.15 14.03
CA GLY A 23 -8.43 0.23 14.28
C GLY A 23 -7.88 1.66 14.31
N HIS A 24 -6.55 1.78 14.42
CA HIS A 24 -5.85 3.07 14.40
C HIS A 24 -6.11 3.88 13.12
N THR A 25 -6.16 3.22 12.00
CA THR A 25 -6.29 3.86 10.69
C THR A 25 -7.60 4.65 10.58
N GLU A 26 -8.71 4.02 10.94
CA GLU A 26 -10.03 4.63 10.91
C GLU A 26 -10.17 5.72 11.98
N TYR A 27 -9.59 5.50 13.15
CA TYR A 27 -9.57 6.48 14.24
C TYR A 27 -8.79 7.75 13.86
N LEU A 28 -7.60 7.58 13.29
CA LEU A 28 -6.78 8.72 12.87
C LEU A 28 -7.38 9.45 11.68
N ALA A 29 -8.04 8.74 10.75
CA ALA A 29 -8.79 9.36 9.66
C ALA A 29 -9.95 10.22 10.20
N HIS A 30 -10.71 9.70 11.17
CA HIS A 30 -11.78 10.44 11.84
C HIS A 30 -11.27 11.71 12.53
N LEU A 31 -10.20 11.61 13.32
CA LEU A 31 -9.60 12.78 13.98
C LEU A 31 -9.06 13.81 13.02
N ALA A 32 -8.58 13.36 11.85
CA ALA A 32 -8.05 14.23 10.79
C ALA A 32 -9.13 14.82 9.88
N GLY A 33 -10.41 14.45 10.07
CA GLY A 33 -11.51 14.88 9.19
C GLY A 33 -11.37 14.36 7.75
N VAL A 34 -10.79 13.17 7.56
CA VAL A 34 -10.55 12.58 6.25
C VAL A 34 -11.50 11.40 6.03
N ASP A 35 -12.31 11.48 4.99
CA ASP A 35 -13.34 10.47 4.70
C ASP A 35 -12.76 9.11 4.25
N ARG A 36 -11.61 9.14 3.59
CA ARG A 36 -10.98 7.93 3.06
C ARG A 36 -9.46 8.02 3.16
N VAL A 37 -8.86 6.96 3.63
CA VAL A 37 -7.42 6.72 3.62
C VAL A 37 -7.11 5.42 2.89
N VAL A 38 -5.88 5.27 2.43
CA VAL A 38 -5.43 4.08 1.70
C VAL A 38 -4.24 3.48 2.43
N MET A 39 -4.29 2.18 2.65
CA MET A 39 -3.19 1.41 3.21
C MET A 39 -2.17 1.10 2.11
N MET A 40 -0.92 1.38 2.36
CA MET A 40 0.21 0.93 1.56
C MET A 40 1.17 0.13 2.44
N LEU A 41 1.54 -1.05 2.01
CA LEU A 41 2.68 -1.75 2.60
C LEU A 41 3.92 -1.46 1.76
N ALA A 42 5.01 -1.17 2.44
CA ALA A 42 6.27 -0.80 1.80
C ALA A 42 7.46 -1.53 2.43
N CYS A 43 8.37 -1.97 1.58
CA CYS A 43 9.73 -2.35 1.91
C CYS A 43 10.65 -1.86 0.79
N ASP A 44 11.97 -2.03 0.94
CA ASP A 44 12.94 -1.58 -0.08
C ASP A 44 12.67 -2.16 -1.47
N ALA A 45 12.18 -3.41 -1.51
CA ALA A 45 12.00 -4.15 -2.74
C ALA A 45 10.61 -3.98 -3.39
N LEU A 46 9.60 -3.53 -2.65
CA LEU A 46 8.21 -3.54 -3.13
C LEU A 46 7.33 -2.58 -2.33
N ARG A 47 6.42 -1.87 -3.01
CA ARG A 47 5.26 -1.19 -2.42
C ARG A 47 4.00 -1.79 -2.99
N VAL A 48 3.04 -2.11 -2.12
CA VAL A 48 1.74 -2.68 -2.53
C VAL A 48 0.58 -1.95 -1.87
N VAL A 49 -0.48 -1.79 -2.61
CA VAL A 49 -1.71 -1.12 -2.15
C VAL A 49 -2.90 -2.02 -2.46
N PRO A 50 -3.55 -2.61 -1.45
CA PRO A 50 -4.79 -3.34 -1.65
C PRO A 50 -5.98 -2.38 -1.81
N VAL A 51 -6.82 -2.65 -2.81
CA VAL A 51 -8.06 -1.89 -3.06
C VAL A 51 -9.13 -2.27 -2.04
N THR A 52 -9.29 -3.57 -1.80
CA THR A 52 -10.15 -4.10 -0.74
C THR A 52 -9.29 -4.76 0.33
N ILE A 53 -9.68 -4.57 1.60
CA ILE A 53 -9.02 -5.13 2.78
C ILE A 53 -10.04 -5.87 3.63
N HIS A 54 -9.75 -6.56 4.62
CA HIS A 54 -10.55 -7.13 5.72
C HIS A 54 -12.00 -7.54 5.38
N ILE A 55 -12.27 -7.99 4.15
CA ILE A 55 -13.55 -8.57 3.73
C ILE A 55 -13.34 -9.99 3.21
N ALA A 56 -14.39 -10.79 3.21
CA ALA A 56 -14.34 -12.14 2.64
C ALA A 56 -14.03 -12.07 1.13
N ILE A 57 -13.28 -13.04 0.61
CA ILE A 57 -12.95 -13.10 -0.83
C ILE A 57 -14.21 -13.09 -1.70
N SER A 58 -15.29 -13.75 -1.27
CA SER A 58 -16.57 -13.75 -1.96
C SER A 58 -17.23 -12.37 -2.08
N GLU A 59 -16.87 -11.43 -1.23
CA GLU A 59 -17.39 -10.06 -1.27
C GLU A 59 -16.52 -9.10 -2.11
N VAL A 60 -15.30 -9.51 -2.46
CA VAL A 60 -14.37 -8.66 -3.22
C VAL A 60 -14.95 -8.21 -4.57
N PRO A 61 -15.56 -9.09 -5.40
CA PRO A 61 -16.13 -8.67 -6.68
C PRO A 61 -17.25 -7.63 -6.53
N LYS A 62 -18.04 -7.71 -5.45
CA LYS A 62 -19.11 -6.74 -5.17
C LYS A 62 -18.57 -5.40 -4.65
N ALA A 63 -17.54 -5.46 -3.82
CA ALA A 63 -16.91 -4.28 -3.24
C ALA A 63 -16.07 -3.50 -4.26
N LEU A 64 -15.52 -4.19 -5.28
CA LEU A 64 -14.70 -3.60 -6.31
C LEU A 64 -15.57 -2.78 -7.28
N THR A 65 -15.54 -1.46 -7.12
CA THR A 65 -16.25 -0.52 -7.99
C THR A 65 -15.27 0.40 -8.72
N PRO A 66 -15.66 0.99 -9.87
CA PRO A 66 -14.82 1.99 -10.56
C PRO A 66 -14.42 3.15 -9.63
N ALA A 67 -15.34 3.63 -8.80
CA ALA A 67 -15.08 4.72 -7.87
C ALA A 67 -14.03 4.32 -6.81
N LEU A 68 -14.17 3.15 -6.18
CA LEU A 68 -13.21 2.66 -5.19
C LEU A 68 -11.81 2.49 -5.80
N LEU A 69 -11.71 1.90 -6.99
CA LEU A 69 -10.45 1.70 -7.68
C LEU A 69 -9.81 3.03 -8.08
N THR A 70 -10.60 3.96 -8.66
CA THR A 70 -10.14 5.30 -9.03
C THR A 70 -9.58 6.05 -7.82
N ASP A 71 -10.33 6.11 -6.72
CA ASP A 71 -9.91 6.82 -5.50
C ASP A 71 -8.63 6.21 -4.92
N THR A 72 -8.56 4.87 -4.87
CA THR A 72 -7.38 4.16 -4.35
C THR A 72 -6.14 4.49 -5.18
N ILE A 73 -6.24 4.44 -6.51
CA ILE A 73 -5.13 4.77 -7.41
C ILE A 73 -4.71 6.25 -7.28
N ARG A 74 -5.66 7.17 -7.22
CA ARG A 74 -5.38 8.61 -7.06
C ARG A 74 -4.67 8.90 -5.73
N ILE A 75 -5.17 8.32 -4.63
CA ILE A 75 -4.55 8.48 -3.31
C ILE A 75 -3.16 7.85 -3.28
N ALA A 76 -2.99 6.66 -3.85
CA ALA A 76 -1.70 5.99 -3.93
C ALA A 76 -0.68 6.82 -4.73
N ARG A 77 -1.07 7.33 -5.92
CA ARG A 77 -0.20 8.19 -6.73
C ARG A 77 0.19 9.46 -5.97
N ALA A 78 -0.77 10.16 -5.39
CA ALA A 78 -0.52 11.37 -4.62
C ALA A 78 0.40 11.11 -3.42
N GLY A 79 0.22 9.99 -2.72
CA GLY A 79 1.11 9.56 -1.63
C GLY A 79 2.52 9.24 -2.11
N LEU A 80 2.67 8.55 -3.23
CA LEU A 80 3.99 8.27 -3.82
C LEU A 80 4.73 9.56 -4.22
N MET A 81 4.03 10.55 -4.74
CA MET A 81 4.61 11.84 -5.06
C MET A 81 5.00 12.61 -3.80
N ARG A 82 4.06 12.80 -2.87
CA ARG A 82 4.24 13.62 -1.68
C ARG A 82 5.21 13.01 -0.66
N ASP A 83 5.05 11.71 -0.40
CA ASP A 83 5.69 11.04 0.73
C ASP A 83 6.94 10.27 0.32
N PHE A 84 7.00 9.79 -0.92
CA PHE A 84 8.14 9.03 -1.44
C PHE A 84 8.98 9.82 -2.46
N GLY A 85 8.58 11.03 -2.83
CA GLY A 85 9.33 11.95 -3.71
C GLY A 85 9.46 11.45 -5.15
N LEU A 86 8.45 10.76 -5.66
CA LEU A 86 8.41 10.29 -7.05
C LEU A 86 7.63 11.29 -7.91
N ASP A 87 8.26 11.91 -8.89
CA ASP A 87 7.61 12.92 -9.74
C ASP A 87 6.50 12.29 -10.60
N GLU A 88 6.78 11.15 -11.20
CA GLU A 88 5.87 10.39 -12.06
C GLU A 88 5.81 8.92 -11.64
N PRO A 89 5.05 8.58 -10.59
CA PRO A 89 4.97 7.20 -10.12
C PRO A 89 4.36 6.27 -11.18
N ARG A 90 5.07 5.18 -11.46
CA ARG A 90 4.60 4.10 -12.33
C ARG A 90 3.82 3.10 -11.49
N LEU A 91 2.59 2.85 -11.86
CA LEU A 91 1.70 1.93 -11.14
C LEU A 91 1.48 0.67 -11.97
N ALA A 92 1.59 -0.50 -11.33
CA ALA A 92 1.18 -1.77 -11.92
C ALA A 92 -0.10 -2.26 -11.23
N VAL A 93 -1.17 -2.46 -11.98
CA VAL A 93 -2.48 -2.86 -11.45
C VAL A 93 -2.72 -4.32 -11.76
N ALA A 94 -2.95 -5.13 -10.73
CA ALA A 94 -3.30 -6.54 -10.87
C ALA A 94 -4.72 -6.71 -11.43
N GLY A 95 -4.96 -7.80 -12.14
CA GLY A 95 -6.32 -8.30 -12.34
C GLY A 95 -6.88 -8.88 -11.04
N LEU A 96 -8.18 -9.02 -10.96
CA LEU A 96 -8.86 -9.75 -9.88
C LEU A 96 -8.77 -11.26 -10.10
N ASN A 97 -9.01 -11.66 -11.35
CA ASN A 97 -9.13 -13.07 -11.73
C ASN A 97 -7.80 -13.65 -12.25
N PRO A 98 -7.62 -14.98 -12.26
CA PRO A 98 -6.48 -15.62 -12.88
C PRO A 98 -6.28 -15.14 -14.33
N HIS A 99 -5.00 -15.01 -14.75
CA HIS A 99 -4.62 -14.51 -16.06
C HIS A 99 -5.26 -13.15 -16.44
N ALA A 100 -5.57 -12.32 -15.43
CA ALA A 100 -6.31 -11.06 -15.61
C ALA A 100 -7.63 -11.24 -16.40
N GLY A 101 -8.37 -12.32 -16.06
CA GLY A 101 -9.66 -12.64 -16.63
C GLY A 101 -9.63 -13.29 -18.03
N GLU A 102 -8.47 -13.41 -18.66
CA GLU A 102 -8.28 -14.07 -19.98
C GLU A 102 -9.36 -13.68 -21.01
N GLY A 103 -9.51 -12.38 -21.24
CA GLY A 103 -10.52 -11.86 -22.17
C GLY A 103 -11.98 -12.05 -21.74
N GLY A 104 -12.21 -12.46 -20.48
CA GLY A 104 -13.53 -12.72 -19.92
C GLY A 104 -13.85 -14.19 -19.72
N ALA A 105 -12.93 -15.10 -20.04
CA ALA A 105 -13.11 -16.54 -19.85
C ALA A 105 -13.08 -16.95 -18.37
N MET A 106 -12.33 -16.21 -17.53
CA MET A 106 -12.15 -16.48 -16.09
C MET A 106 -12.76 -15.39 -15.20
N GLY A 107 -13.69 -14.63 -15.72
CA GLY A 107 -14.32 -13.51 -14.99
C GLY A 107 -14.43 -12.28 -15.88
N THR A 108 -15.26 -11.33 -15.48
CA THR A 108 -15.55 -10.15 -16.33
C THR A 108 -15.20 -8.82 -15.66
N GLU A 109 -14.68 -8.86 -14.43
CA GLU A 109 -14.37 -7.68 -13.61
C GLU A 109 -13.28 -6.83 -14.27
N GLU A 110 -12.28 -7.48 -14.89
CA GLU A 110 -11.23 -6.77 -15.64
C GLU A 110 -11.85 -5.95 -16.77
N ARG A 111 -12.70 -6.58 -17.56
CA ARG A 111 -13.31 -5.96 -18.74
C ARG A 111 -14.37 -4.92 -18.39
N LYS A 112 -15.17 -5.17 -17.31
CA LYS A 112 -16.29 -4.30 -16.93
C LYS A 112 -15.90 -3.17 -15.97
N ILE A 113 -14.89 -3.38 -15.13
CA ILE A 113 -14.52 -2.47 -14.05
C ILE A 113 -13.09 -1.99 -14.21
N ILE A 114 -12.10 -2.91 -14.20
CA ILE A 114 -10.70 -2.53 -14.06
C ILE A 114 -10.22 -1.81 -15.31
N THR A 115 -10.30 -2.44 -16.49
CA THR A 115 -9.79 -1.85 -17.73
C THR A 115 -10.40 -0.48 -18.03
N PRO A 116 -11.73 -0.28 -18.02
CA PRO A 116 -12.31 1.05 -18.28
C PRO A 116 -11.84 2.10 -17.27
N THR A 117 -11.66 1.73 -15.99
CA THR A 117 -11.16 2.64 -14.96
C THR A 117 -9.70 3.04 -15.24
N LEU A 118 -8.85 2.07 -15.60
CA LEU A 118 -7.45 2.35 -15.92
C LEU A 118 -7.31 3.19 -17.18
N ASP A 119 -8.14 2.96 -18.20
CA ASP A 119 -8.12 3.73 -19.44
C ASP A 119 -8.51 5.20 -19.20
N ALA A 120 -9.51 5.43 -18.35
CA ALA A 120 -9.86 6.79 -17.93
C ALA A 120 -8.69 7.50 -17.21
N LEU A 121 -8.01 6.82 -16.29
CA LEU A 121 -6.86 7.38 -15.57
C LEU A 121 -5.63 7.59 -16.48
N ARG A 122 -5.39 6.70 -17.46
CA ARG A 122 -4.35 6.89 -18.49
C ARG A 122 -4.61 8.14 -19.34
N ALA A 123 -5.86 8.38 -19.70
CA ALA A 123 -6.25 9.59 -20.44
C ALA A 123 -6.00 10.88 -19.61
N GLU A 124 -5.96 10.77 -18.29
CA GLU A 124 -5.58 11.86 -17.38
C GLU A 124 -4.05 11.96 -17.17
N GLY A 125 -3.25 11.15 -17.86
CA GLY A 125 -1.77 11.19 -17.77
C GLY A 125 -1.18 10.32 -16.66
N PHE A 126 -1.91 9.35 -16.10
CA PHE A 126 -1.33 8.42 -15.13
C PHE A 126 -0.48 7.34 -15.83
N ALA A 127 0.73 7.11 -15.34
CA ALA A 127 1.60 6.01 -15.80
C ALA A 127 1.14 4.68 -15.18
N ILE A 128 0.20 3.99 -15.82
CA ILE A 128 -0.43 2.76 -15.31
C ILE A 128 -0.26 1.62 -16.30
N ALA A 129 0.32 0.51 -15.85
CA ALA A 129 0.31 -0.79 -16.54
C ALA A 129 -0.79 -1.69 -15.94
N GLY A 130 -1.46 -2.47 -16.78
CA GLY A 130 -2.48 -3.45 -16.32
C GLY A 130 -3.82 -3.32 -17.03
N PRO A 131 -4.80 -4.18 -16.63
CA PRO A 131 -4.66 -5.21 -15.60
C PRO A 131 -3.65 -6.30 -16.00
N LEU A 132 -2.78 -6.68 -15.05
CA LEU A 132 -1.74 -7.69 -15.22
C LEU A 132 -2.09 -8.97 -14.46
N PRO A 133 -1.68 -10.15 -14.95
CA PRO A 133 -1.76 -11.38 -14.15
C PRO A 133 -0.94 -11.23 -12.86
N ALA A 134 -1.59 -11.42 -11.71
CA ALA A 134 -0.96 -11.16 -10.41
C ALA A 134 0.23 -12.08 -10.12
N ASP A 135 0.18 -13.32 -10.58
CA ASP A 135 1.22 -14.34 -10.41
C ASP A 135 2.56 -13.97 -11.08
N THR A 136 2.53 -13.10 -12.09
CA THR A 136 3.73 -12.67 -12.81
C THR A 136 4.24 -11.26 -12.48
N MET A 137 3.59 -10.57 -11.53
CA MET A 137 3.94 -9.17 -11.22
C MET A 137 5.13 -9.00 -10.28
N PHE A 138 5.40 -9.98 -9.40
CA PHE A 138 6.22 -9.74 -8.21
C PHE A 138 7.65 -10.29 -8.28
N HIS A 139 8.06 -10.89 -9.39
CA HIS A 139 9.46 -11.30 -9.59
C HIS A 139 10.36 -10.07 -9.86
N PRO A 140 11.69 -10.16 -9.64
CA PRO A 140 12.58 -8.99 -9.69
C PRO A 140 12.48 -8.16 -10.98
N ALA A 141 12.45 -8.82 -12.15
CA ALA A 141 12.38 -8.12 -13.43
C ALA A 141 11.02 -7.40 -13.64
N ALA A 142 9.92 -7.93 -13.11
CA ALA A 142 8.63 -7.25 -13.16
C ALA A 142 8.63 -6.03 -12.23
N ARG A 143 9.10 -6.18 -10.99
CA ARG A 143 9.17 -5.08 -10.00
C ARG A 143 10.02 -3.90 -10.45
N ALA A 144 11.01 -4.10 -11.31
CA ALA A 144 11.81 -3.02 -11.88
C ALA A 144 11.02 -2.07 -12.80
N ARG A 145 9.83 -2.49 -13.25
CA ARG A 145 9.02 -1.73 -14.21
C ARG A 145 8.03 -0.76 -13.55
N TYR A 146 7.79 -0.87 -12.26
CA TYR A 146 6.83 -0.03 -11.53
C TYR A 146 7.37 0.40 -10.17
N ASP A 147 6.74 1.40 -9.59
CA ASP A 147 7.10 1.96 -8.30
C ASP A 147 6.16 1.49 -7.18
N ALA A 148 4.93 1.12 -7.53
CA ALA A 148 3.98 0.46 -6.64
C ALA A 148 3.02 -0.45 -7.40
N ALA A 149 2.60 -1.55 -6.75
CA ALA A 149 1.57 -2.46 -7.25
C ALA A 149 0.22 -2.15 -6.57
N ILE A 150 -0.85 -2.12 -7.36
CA ILE A 150 -2.22 -2.01 -6.88
C ILE A 150 -2.85 -3.40 -7.00
N ALA A 151 -3.24 -3.98 -5.89
CA ALA A 151 -3.83 -5.31 -5.80
C ALA A 151 -5.33 -5.21 -5.47
N MET A 152 -6.13 -6.12 -5.99
CA MET A 152 -7.58 -6.03 -5.83
C MET A 152 -8.04 -6.42 -4.42
N TYR A 153 -7.29 -7.27 -3.73
CA TYR A 153 -7.65 -7.73 -2.38
C TYR A 153 -6.41 -7.94 -1.50
N HIS A 154 -6.68 -8.13 -0.21
CA HIS A 154 -5.69 -8.18 0.86
C HIS A 154 -4.53 -9.14 0.58
N ASP A 155 -4.79 -10.44 0.38
CA ASP A 155 -3.72 -11.44 0.26
C ASP A 155 -2.95 -11.32 -1.05
N GLN A 156 -3.59 -10.84 -2.13
CA GLN A 156 -2.89 -10.53 -3.38
C GLN A 156 -1.80 -9.47 -3.20
N ALA A 157 -1.99 -8.53 -2.26
CA ALA A 157 -0.99 -7.55 -1.87
C ALA A 157 0.00 -8.09 -0.84
N LEU A 158 -0.51 -8.76 0.21
CA LEU A 158 0.30 -9.07 1.39
C LEU A 158 1.19 -10.30 1.22
N ILE A 159 0.77 -11.31 0.47
CA ILE A 159 1.59 -12.50 0.22
C ILE A 159 2.94 -12.12 -0.40
N PRO A 160 3.00 -11.37 -1.51
CA PRO A 160 4.28 -11.04 -2.13
C PRO A 160 5.17 -10.18 -1.23
N ILE A 161 4.64 -9.17 -0.57
CA ILE A 161 5.49 -8.32 0.26
C ILE A 161 5.97 -9.03 1.52
N LYS A 162 5.15 -9.87 2.15
CA LYS A 162 5.56 -10.65 3.32
C LYS A 162 6.54 -11.78 2.97
N THR A 163 6.47 -12.30 1.76
CA THR A 163 7.49 -13.23 1.25
C THR A 163 8.84 -12.54 1.10
N LEU A 164 8.87 -11.28 0.68
CA LEU A 164 10.10 -10.52 0.49
C LEU A 164 10.65 -9.92 1.80
N ALA A 165 9.79 -9.47 2.69
CA ALA A 165 10.18 -8.71 3.88
C ALA A 165 9.21 -8.94 5.05
N PHE A 166 9.19 -10.16 5.60
CA PHE A 166 8.27 -10.53 6.69
C PHE A 166 8.40 -9.62 7.92
N ALA A 167 9.62 -9.36 8.36
CA ALA A 167 9.90 -8.53 9.54
C ALA A 167 10.09 -7.04 9.24
N GLY A 168 10.32 -6.68 7.98
CA GLY A 168 10.66 -5.31 7.56
C GLY A 168 9.53 -4.58 6.82
N GLY A 169 8.39 -5.21 6.64
CA GLY A 169 7.23 -4.59 6.00
C GLY A 169 6.64 -3.48 6.86
N VAL A 170 6.45 -2.32 6.27
CA VAL A 170 5.91 -1.11 6.92
C VAL A 170 4.54 -0.80 6.36
N ASN A 171 3.58 -0.61 7.24
CA ASN A 171 2.27 -0.09 6.88
C ASN A 171 2.30 1.44 6.93
N ALA A 172 2.10 2.10 5.79
CA ALA A 172 1.91 3.54 5.68
C ALA A 172 0.45 3.85 5.36
N THR A 173 -0.13 4.82 6.08
CA THR A 173 -1.49 5.29 5.82
C THR A 173 -1.43 6.55 4.97
N LEU A 174 -1.88 6.45 3.73
CA LEU A 174 -1.86 7.56 2.77
C LEU A 174 -3.08 8.47 2.92
N ARG A 175 -2.94 9.74 2.49
CA ARG A 175 -3.96 10.82 2.52
C ARG A 175 -4.20 11.45 3.89
N LEU A 176 -3.60 10.99 4.96
CA LEU A 176 -3.63 11.77 6.20
C LEU A 176 -2.86 13.09 6.01
N PRO A 177 -3.25 14.19 6.70
CA PRO A 177 -2.52 15.47 6.64
C PRO A 177 -1.15 15.42 7.34
N PHE A 178 -0.82 14.30 7.94
CA PHE A 178 0.47 13.99 8.57
C PHE A 178 0.92 12.59 8.16
N VAL A 179 2.20 12.31 8.31
CA VAL A 179 2.76 10.97 8.07
C VAL A 179 2.31 10.02 9.18
N ARG A 180 1.77 8.87 8.78
CA ARG A 180 1.51 7.77 9.71
C ARG A 180 2.07 6.47 9.18
N THR A 181 2.92 5.84 10.00
CA THR A 181 3.45 4.49 9.75
C THR A 181 3.21 3.57 10.93
N SER A 182 3.29 2.28 10.71
CA SER A 182 3.27 1.26 11.76
C SER A 182 3.94 -0.04 11.27
N PRO A 183 4.40 -0.89 12.20
CA PRO A 183 4.67 -2.29 11.91
C PRO A 183 3.42 -2.99 11.36
N ASP A 184 3.64 -4.03 10.56
CA ASP A 184 2.57 -4.87 10.02
C ASP A 184 2.54 -6.24 10.72
N HIS A 185 2.38 -6.23 12.05
CA HIS A 185 2.21 -7.43 12.87
C HIS A 185 1.31 -7.19 14.09
N SER A 186 0.91 -8.26 14.76
CA SER A 186 0.12 -8.25 16.01
C SER A 186 0.97 -7.87 17.22
N PRO A 187 0.38 -7.55 18.41
CA PRO A 187 1.07 -7.16 19.62
C PRO A 187 2.07 -8.19 20.19
N ALA A 188 2.02 -9.45 19.78
CA ALA A 188 2.95 -10.50 20.18
C ALA A 188 3.09 -10.68 21.73
N TYR A 189 1.99 -10.70 22.46
CA TYR A 189 1.97 -10.81 23.92
C TYR A 189 2.71 -12.01 24.49
N HIS A 190 2.83 -13.11 23.72
CA HIS A 190 3.52 -14.33 24.15
C HIS A 190 5.02 -14.13 24.41
N ILE A 191 5.62 -13.07 23.90
CA ILE A 191 7.03 -12.70 24.16
C ILE A 191 7.18 -11.47 25.04
N SER A 192 6.07 -10.93 25.57
CA SER A 192 6.11 -9.74 26.43
C SER A 192 6.88 -10.03 27.71
N GLY A 193 7.81 -9.15 28.06
CA GLY A 193 8.65 -9.27 29.28
C GLY A 193 9.77 -10.33 29.20
N THR A 194 9.89 -11.07 28.09
CA THR A 194 10.90 -12.14 27.96
C THR A 194 12.28 -11.65 27.49
N GLY A 195 12.37 -10.43 26.98
CA GLY A 195 13.62 -9.87 26.43
C GLY A 195 14.00 -10.37 25.03
N VAL A 196 13.20 -11.24 24.40
CA VAL A 196 13.49 -11.83 23.08
C VAL A 196 12.91 -11.07 21.90
N ALA A 197 12.17 -9.97 22.15
CA ALA A 197 11.56 -9.14 21.10
C ALA A 197 12.65 -8.52 20.20
N HIS A 198 12.46 -8.63 18.89
CA HIS A 198 13.38 -8.02 17.93
C HIS A 198 12.90 -6.62 17.54
N PRO A 199 13.73 -5.56 17.67
CA PRO A 199 13.26 -4.19 17.47
C PRO A 199 13.12 -3.76 16.01
N SER A 200 13.66 -4.51 15.04
CA SER A 200 13.71 -4.14 13.63
C SER A 200 12.34 -3.80 13.04
N SER A 201 11.31 -4.53 13.44
CA SER A 201 9.94 -4.30 12.94
C SER A 201 9.36 -2.94 13.35
N LEU A 202 9.89 -2.30 14.42
CA LEU A 202 9.52 -0.94 14.80
C LEU A 202 10.50 0.11 14.24
N LEU A 203 11.77 -0.25 14.07
CA LEU A 203 12.78 0.66 13.52
C LEU A 203 12.51 0.99 12.04
N SER A 204 12.07 0.01 11.24
CA SER A 204 11.73 0.22 9.83
C SER A 204 10.63 1.28 9.62
N PRO A 205 9.46 1.19 10.29
CA PRO A 205 8.44 2.23 10.16
C PRO A 205 8.86 3.59 10.70
N LEU A 206 9.70 3.66 11.74
CA LEU A 206 10.27 4.92 12.23
C LEU A 206 11.18 5.56 11.17
N THR A 207 12.02 4.78 10.51
CA THR A 207 12.91 5.26 9.44
C THR A 207 12.10 5.79 8.26
N ILE A 208 11.12 5.02 7.79
CA ILE A 208 10.24 5.45 6.68
C ILE A 208 9.44 6.70 7.09
N ALA A 209 8.92 6.77 8.32
CA ALA A 209 8.20 7.95 8.80
C ALA A 209 9.07 9.22 8.79
N ARG A 210 10.31 9.10 9.24
CA ARG A 210 11.29 10.19 9.19
C ARG A 210 11.52 10.67 7.74
N ASP A 211 11.77 9.74 6.84
CA ASP A 211 12.10 10.05 5.44
C ASP A 211 10.90 10.68 4.71
N MET A 212 9.69 10.18 4.94
CA MET A 212 8.46 10.78 4.44
C MET A 212 8.25 12.21 5.00
N ALA A 213 8.46 12.40 6.31
CA ALA A 213 8.29 13.71 6.95
C ALA A 213 9.31 14.73 6.43
N HIS A 214 10.55 14.34 6.19
CA HIS A 214 11.58 15.20 5.59
C HIS A 214 11.21 15.62 4.17
N ARG A 215 10.66 14.70 3.36
CA ARG A 215 10.19 15.01 2.00
C ARG A 215 9.03 16.01 2.02
N GLN A 216 8.06 15.81 2.89
CA GLN A 216 6.93 16.75 3.05
C GLN A 216 7.37 18.15 3.51
N ALA A 217 8.44 18.25 4.29
CA ALA A 217 8.98 19.51 4.76
C ALA A 217 9.89 20.23 3.73
N GLY A 218 10.13 19.64 2.55
CA GLY A 218 11.06 20.16 1.56
C GLY A 218 12.53 20.10 2.01
N TRP A 219 12.81 19.42 3.11
CA TRP A 219 14.15 19.29 3.68
C TRP A 219 14.74 17.92 3.34
N TRP A 220 15.47 17.85 2.23
CA TRP A 220 16.28 16.70 1.87
C TRP A 220 17.73 17.13 1.67
N PRO A 221 18.68 16.66 2.49
CA PRO A 221 20.09 16.86 2.19
C PRO A 221 20.46 16.02 0.96
N ASP A 222 20.96 16.65 -0.07
CA ASP A 222 21.38 16.07 -1.36
C ASP A 222 22.46 14.96 -1.26
N SER A 223 22.94 14.64 -0.06
CA SER A 223 24.18 13.89 0.15
C SER A 223 24.02 12.43 0.56
N THR A 224 22.81 11.90 0.70
CA THR A 224 22.60 10.48 1.12
C THR A 224 21.67 9.68 0.22
N ALA A 225 21.39 10.14 -0.98
CA ALA A 225 20.74 9.32 -2.00
C ALA A 225 21.70 8.20 -2.37
N GLY A 226 21.48 7.00 -1.83
CA GLY A 226 22.04 5.78 -2.40
C GLY A 226 21.77 5.73 -3.90
N PRO A 227 22.52 4.93 -4.68
CA PRO A 227 22.50 4.98 -6.13
C PRO A 227 21.06 4.89 -6.62
N ARG A 228 20.58 5.94 -7.28
CA ARG A 228 19.34 5.90 -8.06
C ARG A 228 19.56 4.80 -9.09
N HIS A 229 18.83 3.70 -8.99
CA HIS A 229 18.81 2.72 -10.06
C HIS A 229 18.42 3.46 -11.34
N PRO A 230 19.25 3.44 -12.39
CA PRO A 230 18.92 4.08 -13.65
C PRO A 230 17.61 3.46 -14.15
N ARG A 231 16.66 4.32 -14.52
CA ARG A 231 15.42 3.87 -15.14
C ARG A 231 15.78 3.04 -16.38
N PRO A 232 15.32 1.79 -16.52
CA PRO A 232 15.45 1.09 -17.79
C PRO A 232 14.67 1.88 -18.84
N ALA A 233 15.30 2.06 -20.02
CA ALA A 233 14.64 2.67 -21.16
C ALA A 233 13.35 1.90 -21.51
N PRO A 234 12.29 2.61 -21.98
CA PRO A 234 11.10 1.92 -22.47
C PRO A 234 11.50 0.98 -23.61
N PRO A 235 10.91 -0.21 -23.71
CA PRO A 235 11.14 -1.12 -24.84
C PRO A 235 10.72 -0.46 -26.14
N PRO A 236 11.37 -0.84 -27.27
CA PRO A 236 11.04 -0.33 -28.57
C PRO A 236 9.63 -0.68 -29.01
#